data_143fddef52c63a931bb2c9ccccf1901d
#
_entry.id   143fddef52c63a931bb2c9ccccf1901d
#
_cell.length_a   1.000
_cell.length_b   1.000
_cell.length_c   1.000
_cell.angle_alpha   90.00
_cell.angle_beta   90.00
_cell.angle_gamma   90.00
#
_symmetry.space_group_name_H-M   'P 1'
#
loop_
_entity.id
_entity.type
_entity.pdbx_description
1 polymer ?
#
loop_
_entity_poly.entity_id
_entity_poly.type
_entity_poly.pdbx_seq_one_letter_code
_entity_poly.pdbx_strand_id
1 'polypeptide(L)'
;MPVKVKIKKGYFQDALRLMRISKSASETDGVKKATAVMATDKAKFALETAGLLTDEIKEAGGGDLVMAVEAEDDALADRALALMEDMISSGASSGEGESRDIFSQELKAVNIGLDIFKDALEAQGVKVVHVEWEVPAGGDEKIIEILKKMY
;
A
#
# COMPACT_ATOMS: atom_id res chain seq x y z
N MET A 1 4.73 30.15 9.60
CA MET A 1 4.59 28.76 10.02
C MET A 1 5.74 27.96 9.45
N PRO A 2 6.48 27.26 10.28
CA PRO A 2 7.63 26.53 9.78
C PRO A 2 7.19 25.33 8.91
N VAL A 3 7.76 25.28 7.73
CA VAL A 3 7.68 24.12 6.83
C VAL A 3 9.04 23.44 6.87
N LYS A 4 9.05 22.17 7.30
CA LYS A 4 10.25 21.34 7.29
C LYS A 4 10.12 20.24 6.27
N VAL A 5 11.21 19.99 5.59
CA VAL A 5 11.30 18.98 4.53
C VAL A 5 12.47 18.06 4.83
N LYS A 6 12.27 16.78 4.59
CA LYS A 6 13.32 15.77 4.63
C LYS A 6 13.25 14.92 3.38
N ILE A 7 14.40 14.70 2.75
CA ILE A 7 14.50 13.93 1.53
C ILE A 7 15.38 12.70 1.78
N LYS A 8 14.86 11.53 1.41
CA LYS A 8 15.62 10.28 1.39
C LYS A 8 15.91 9.88 -0.05
N LYS A 9 17.17 9.98 -0.44
CA LYS A 9 17.61 9.66 -1.81
C LYS A 9 17.52 8.15 -2.07
N GLY A 10 17.01 7.81 -3.25
CA GLY A 10 16.94 6.41 -3.69
C GLY A 10 16.07 5.49 -2.85
N TYR A 11 15.07 6.03 -2.15
CA TYR A 11 14.19 5.29 -1.26
C TYR A 11 12.79 5.18 -1.82
N PHE A 12 12.51 4.07 -2.49
CA PHE A 12 11.18 3.81 -3.04
C PHE A 12 10.23 3.28 -1.97
N GLN A 13 9.00 3.80 -1.96
CA GLN A 13 7.90 3.32 -1.13
C GLN A 13 6.60 3.22 -1.92
N ASP A 14 5.73 2.32 -1.49
CA ASP A 14 4.40 2.17 -2.05
C ASP A 14 3.51 3.39 -1.72
N ALA A 15 2.73 3.83 -2.72
CA ALA A 15 1.87 5.00 -2.60
C ALA A 15 0.82 4.88 -1.50
N LEU A 16 0.21 3.71 -1.33
CA LEU A 16 -0.79 3.48 -0.27
C LEU A 16 -0.18 3.63 1.12
N ARG A 17 1.04 3.20 1.27
CA ARG A 17 1.79 3.32 2.52
C ARG A 17 2.15 4.76 2.81
N LEU A 18 2.63 5.50 1.81
CA LEU A 18 2.92 6.92 1.93
C LEU A 18 1.66 7.72 2.29
N MET A 19 0.51 7.37 1.77
CA MET A 19 -0.77 7.98 2.15
C MET A 19 -1.13 7.72 3.61
N ARG A 20 -0.91 6.53 4.14
CA ARG A 20 -1.13 6.20 5.56
C ARG A 20 -0.20 6.99 6.47
N ILE A 21 1.06 7.07 6.12
CA ILE A 21 2.07 7.84 6.85
C ILE A 21 1.70 9.32 6.87
N SER A 22 1.33 9.88 5.72
CA SER A 22 0.89 11.27 5.59
C SER A 22 -0.33 11.56 6.45
N LYS A 23 -1.30 10.65 6.46
CA LYS A 23 -2.51 10.77 7.28
C LYS A 23 -2.18 10.76 8.77
N SER A 24 -1.41 9.76 9.23
CA SER A 24 -1.03 9.66 10.64
C SER A 24 -0.23 10.86 11.13
N ALA A 25 0.66 11.39 10.31
CA ALA A 25 1.42 12.59 10.63
C ALA A 25 0.52 13.84 10.68
N SER A 26 -0.47 13.94 9.78
CA SER A 26 -1.43 15.06 9.78
C SER A 26 -2.41 15.04 10.96
N GLU A 27 -2.63 13.89 11.56
CA GLU A 27 -3.47 13.72 12.76
C GLU A 27 -2.73 14.06 14.07
N THR A 28 -1.42 14.35 13.96
CA THR A 28 -0.61 14.75 15.13
C THR A 28 -0.97 16.17 15.57
N ASP A 29 -1.20 16.36 16.87
CA ASP A 29 -1.53 17.68 17.43
C ASP A 29 -0.46 18.73 17.07
N GLY A 30 -0.91 19.87 16.57
CA GLY A 30 -0.05 20.98 16.17
C GLY A 30 0.55 20.87 14.76
N VAL A 31 0.24 19.81 14.03
CA VAL A 31 0.60 19.65 12.61
C VAL A 31 -0.56 20.13 11.74
N LYS A 32 -0.30 21.06 10.85
CA LYS A 32 -1.30 21.56 9.90
C LYS A 32 -1.40 20.74 8.64
N LYS A 33 -0.24 20.40 8.10
CA LYS A 33 -0.13 19.56 6.91
C LYS A 33 1.09 18.66 7.04
N ALA A 34 0.93 17.42 6.67
CA ALA A 34 2.02 16.49 6.52
C ALA A 34 1.81 15.65 5.25
N THR A 35 2.86 15.47 4.50
CA THR A 35 2.82 14.66 3.30
C THR A 35 4.11 13.90 3.09
N ALA A 36 3.98 12.66 2.63
CA ALA A 36 5.10 11.85 2.18
C ALA A 36 4.80 11.37 0.77
N VAL A 37 5.64 11.72 -0.18
CA VAL A 37 5.48 11.38 -1.59
C VAL A 37 6.83 11.10 -2.24
N MET A 38 6.81 10.34 -3.32
CA MET A 38 7.97 10.23 -4.20
C MET A 38 8.11 11.53 -5.00
N ALA A 39 9.34 12.01 -5.21
CA ALA A 39 9.62 13.27 -5.88
C ALA A 39 9.41 13.21 -7.42
N THR A 40 8.27 12.68 -7.84
CA THR A 40 7.85 12.71 -9.25
C THR A 40 7.39 14.10 -9.67
N ASP A 41 7.39 14.40 -10.96
CA ASP A 41 6.95 15.71 -11.46
C ASP A 41 5.52 16.05 -11.04
N LYS A 42 4.64 15.05 -11.03
CA LYS A 42 3.25 15.21 -10.56
C LYS A 42 3.18 15.51 -9.06
N ALA A 43 4.02 14.85 -8.26
CA ALA A 43 4.09 15.10 -6.82
C ALA A 43 4.67 16.49 -6.52
N LYS A 44 5.68 16.93 -7.25
CA LYS A 44 6.23 18.28 -7.15
C LYS A 44 5.18 19.34 -7.46
N PHE A 45 4.41 19.14 -8.49
CA PHE A 45 3.30 20.05 -8.83
C PHE A 45 2.22 20.09 -7.73
N ALA A 46 1.88 18.95 -7.15
CA ALA A 46 0.95 18.91 -6.02
C ALA A 46 1.49 19.62 -4.78
N LEU A 47 2.78 19.46 -4.48
CA LEU A 47 3.45 20.16 -3.38
C LEU A 47 3.54 21.67 -3.62
N GLU A 48 3.76 22.10 -4.86
CA GLU A 48 3.70 23.51 -5.24
C GLU A 48 2.31 24.12 -4.98
N THR A 49 1.26 23.42 -5.42
CA THR A 49 -0.13 23.82 -5.21
C THR A 49 -0.49 23.87 -3.71
N ALA A 50 0.09 22.98 -2.91
CA ALA A 50 -0.11 22.96 -1.45
C ALA A 50 0.76 24.00 -0.69
N GLY A 51 1.67 24.67 -1.37
CA GLY A 51 2.61 25.61 -0.76
C GLY A 51 3.73 24.95 0.05
N LEU A 52 4.01 23.69 -0.20
CA LEU A 52 5.04 22.90 0.49
C LEU A 52 6.29 22.65 -0.37
N LEU A 53 6.32 23.18 -1.58
CA LEU A 53 7.47 23.01 -2.48
C LEU A 53 8.65 23.88 -2.03
N THR A 54 9.76 23.23 -1.70
CA THR A 54 11.04 23.90 -1.40
C THR A 54 12.03 23.65 -2.53
N ASP A 55 13.12 24.42 -2.56
CA ASP A 55 14.17 24.26 -3.58
C ASP A 55 14.83 22.88 -3.48
N GLU A 56 14.96 22.35 -2.28
CA GLU A 56 15.44 20.97 -2.04
C GLU A 56 14.57 19.92 -2.73
N ILE A 57 13.24 20.09 -2.70
CA ILE A 57 12.30 19.19 -3.35
C ILE A 57 12.42 19.30 -4.89
N LYS A 58 12.67 20.48 -5.40
CA LYS A 58 12.85 20.69 -6.85
C LYS A 58 14.05 19.93 -7.39
N GLU A 59 15.11 19.83 -6.61
CA GLU A 59 16.35 19.12 -6.95
C GLU A 59 16.23 17.59 -6.77
N ALA A 60 15.24 17.11 -6.01
CA ALA A 60 15.04 15.69 -5.78
C ALA A 60 14.65 14.95 -7.06
N GLY A 61 15.19 13.76 -7.25
CA GLY A 61 14.87 12.88 -8.38
C GLY A 61 13.60 12.05 -8.15
N GLY A 62 12.99 11.54 -9.22
CA GLY A 62 11.76 10.75 -9.15
C GLY A 62 11.83 9.47 -8.31
N GLY A 63 13.04 8.99 -8.00
CA GLY A 63 13.29 7.87 -7.09
C GLY A 63 13.53 8.27 -5.63
N ASP A 64 13.48 9.56 -5.32
CA ASP A 64 13.70 10.06 -3.98
C ASP A 64 12.38 10.22 -3.22
N LEU A 65 12.41 9.91 -1.92
CA LEU A 65 11.25 10.09 -1.04
C LEU A 65 11.32 11.49 -0.39
N VAL A 66 10.23 12.23 -0.52
CA VAL A 66 10.06 13.56 0.10
C VAL A 66 9.05 13.47 1.22
N MET A 67 9.45 13.97 2.38
CA MET A 67 8.58 14.20 3.54
C MET A 67 8.52 15.69 3.81
N ALA A 68 7.34 16.28 3.79
CA ALA A 68 7.13 17.69 4.09
C ALA A 68 6.09 17.85 5.21
N VAL A 69 6.39 18.69 6.19
CA VAL A 69 5.52 18.96 7.32
C VAL A 69 5.41 20.46 7.54
N GLU A 70 4.20 20.95 7.64
CA GLU A 70 3.86 22.28 8.12
C GLU A 70 3.24 22.17 9.52
N ALA A 71 3.86 22.75 10.51
CA ALA A 71 3.39 22.73 11.90
C ALA A 71 3.41 24.13 12.52
N GLU A 72 2.84 24.26 13.71
CA GLU A 72 2.83 25.54 14.43
C GLU A 72 4.20 25.90 14.97
N ASP A 73 4.97 24.90 15.38
CA ASP A 73 6.31 25.04 15.92
C ASP A 73 7.33 24.14 15.20
N ASP A 74 8.59 24.57 15.17
CA ASP A 74 9.70 23.77 14.64
C ASP A 74 9.87 22.43 15.36
N ALA A 75 9.68 22.40 16.66
CA ALA A 75 9.77 21.18 17.46
C ALA A 75 8.69 20.16 17.09
N LEU A 76 7.49 20.64 16.79
CA LEU A 76 6.38 19.80 16.34
C LEU A 76 6.63 19.27 14.91
N ALA A 77 7.17 20.11 14.03
CA ALA A 77 7.55 19.69 12.70
C ALA A 77 8.64 18.61 12.72
N ASP A 78 9.66 18.76 13.54
CA ASP A 78 10.71 17.76 13.74
C ASP A 78 10.19 16.46 14.30
N ARG A 79 9.28 16.55 15.27
CA ARG A 79 8.64 15.38 15.86
C ARG A 79 7.78 14.63 14.85
N ALA A 80 7.02 15.33 14.02
CA ALA A 80 6.23 14.75 12.97
C ALA A 80 7.11 14.08 11.89
N LEU A 81 8.20 14.72 11.49
CA LEU A 81 9.18 14.14 10.57
C LEU A 81 9.82 12.88 11.15
N ALA A 82 10.19 12.90 12.44
CA ALA A 82 10.74 11.72 13.11
C ALA A 82 9.74 10.57 13.17
N LEU A 83 8.46 10.87 13.43
CA LEU A 83 7.38 9.89 13.39
C LEU A 83 7.22 9.28 11.99
N MET A 84 7.19 10.11 10.96
CA MET A 84 7.11 9.66 9.57
C MET A 84 8.29 8.78 9.19
N GLU A 85 9.50 9.16 9.59
CA GLU A 85 10.72 8.40 9.35
C GLU A 85 10.73 7.05 10.05
N ASP A 86 10.27 7.01 11.29
CA ASP A 86 10.10 5.78 12.07
C ASP A 86 9.07 4.84 11.42
N MET A 87 7.94 5.35 11.00
CA MET A 87 6.93 4.61 10.25
C MET A 87 7.45 4.07 8.91
N ILE A 88 8.30 4.81 8.24
CA ILE A 88 8.96 4.38 6.99
C ILE A 88 9.97 3.26 7.27
N SER A 89 10.76 3.41 8.31
CA SER A 89 11.79 2.44 8.69
C SER A 89 11.22 1.15 9.28
N SER A 90 10.22 1.27 10.16
CA SER A 90 9.53 0.12 10.77
C SER A 90 8.65 -0.61 9.77
N GLY A 91 8.32 0.03 8.72
CA GLY A 91 7.44 -0.50 7.71
C GLY A 91 8.06 -1.47 6.73
N ALA A 92 9.30 -1.80 6.83
CA ALA A 92 9.82 -3.02 6.21
C ALA A 92 9.18 -4.29 6.82
N SER A 93 8.46 -4.13 7.95
CA SER A 93 7.83 -5.21 8.70
C SER A 93 6.36 -5.00 9.05
N SER A 94 5.68 -4.00 8.49
CA SER A 94 4.28 -3.80 8.81
C SER A 94 3.31 -4.29 7.75
N GLY A 95 3.35 -5.58 7.53
CA GLY A 95 2.17 -6.32 7.90
C GLY A 95 2.17 -6.47 9.42
N GLU A 96 1.20 -5.95 10.12
CA GLU A 96 0.72 -6.56 11.33
C GLU A 96 0.09 -7.91 10.95
N GLY A 97 0.92 -8.77 10.63
CA GLY A 97 0.88 -10.17 10.58
C GLY A 97 2.27 -10.49 10.99
N GLU A 98 2.43 -11.21 12.06
CA GLU A 98 3.59 -12.02 12.30
C GLU A 98 4.25 -12.29 10.96
N SER A 99 5.56 -12.10 10.85
CA SER A 99 6.29 -12.58 9.69
C SER A 99 6.00 -14.07 9.60
N ARG A 100 4.84 -14.37 9.03
CA ARG A 100 4.46 -15.75 8.74
C ARG A 100 5.46 -16.15 7.70
N ASP A 101 6.42 -16.91 8.12
CA ASP A 101 7.32 -17.59 7.23
C ASP A 101 6.44 -18.44 6.30
N ILE A 102 6.09 -17.87 5.15
CA ILE A 102 5.22 -18.51 4.14
C ILE A 102 5.81 -19.86 3.74
N PHE A 103 7.12 -20.00 3.84
CA PHE A 103 7.84 -21.22 3.47
C PHE A 103 7.80 -22.31 4.57
N SER A 104 7.55 -21.93 5.83
CA SER A 104 7.43 -22.89 6.95
C SER A 104 5.97 -23.30 7.24
N GLN A 105 4.99 -22.66 6.62
CA GLN A 105 3.59 -23.00 6.77
C GLN A 105 3.16 -24.08 5.79
N GLU A 106 2.29 -24.95 6.26
CA GLU A 106 1.61 -25.90 5.39
C GLU A 106 0.72 -25.14 4.39
N LEU A 107 1.11 -25.17 3.11
CA LEU A 107 0.33 -24.55 2.06
C LEU A 107 -0.92 -25.39 1.77
N LYS A 108 -2.07 -24.75 1.83
CA LYS A 108 -3.34 -25.31 1.41
C LYS A 108 -3.83 -24.51 0.22
N ALA A 109 -4.12 -25.19 -0.87
CA ALA A 109 -4.64 -24.57 -2.07
C ALA A 109 -6.05 -25.08 -2.38
N VAL A 110 -6.89 -24.19 -2.89
CA VAL A 110 -8.22 -24.53 -3.41
C VAL A 110 -8.15 -24.42 -4.93
N ASN A 111 -8.43 -25.51 -5.62
CA ASN A 111 -8.53 -25.54 -7.07
C ASN A 111 -10.00 -25.63 -7.50
N ILE A 112 -10.40 -24.77 -8.42
CA ILE A 112 -11.76 -24.70 -8.94
C ILE A 112 -11.72 -24.93 -10.45
N GLY A 113 -12.39 -25.94 -10.92
CA GLY A 113 -12.75 -26.14 -12.31
C GLY A 113 -11.83 -27.01 -13.17
N LEU A 114 -10.52 -27.09 -12.93
CA LEU A 114 -9.60 -27.82 -13.78
C LEU A 114 -8.78 -28.86 -13.02
N ASP A 115 -9.01 -30.13 -13.28
CA ASP A 115 -8.31 -31.26 -12.64
C ASP A 115 -6.80 -31.25 -12.89
N ILE A 116 -6.37 -30.76 -14.04
CA ILE A 116 -4.94 -30.68 -14.42
C ILE A 116 -4.13 -29.87 -13.40
N PHE A 117 -4.69 -28.77 -12.90
CA PHE A 117 -4.03 -27.96 -11.89
C PHE A 117 -4.00 -28.60 -10.51
N LYS A 118 -5.02 -29.39 -10.19
CA LYS A 118 -5.05 -30.20 -8.97
C LYS A 118 -3.89 -31.18 -8.94
N ASP A 119 -3.72 -31.95 -9.99
CA ASP A 119 -2.66 -32.95 -10.12
C ASP A 119 -1.27 -32.31 -10.06
N ALA A 120 -1.09 -31.16 -10.71
CA ALA A 120 0.16 -30.41 -10.69
C ALA A 120 0.52 -29.91 -9.28
N LEU A 121 -0.44 -29.44 -8.51
CA LEU A 121 -0.25 -28.97 -7.12
C LEU A 121 0.02 -30.14 -6.17
N GLU A 122 -0.69 -31.25 -6.32
CA GLU A 122 -0.47 -32.46 -5.52
C GLU A 122 0.91 -33.08 -5.76
N ALA A 123 1.41 -33.02 -7.00
CA ALA A 123 2.74 -33.48 -7.35
C ALA A 123 3.85 -32.65 -6.66
N GLN A 124 3.56 -31.40 -6.29
CA GLN A 124 4.44 -30.52 -5.53
C GLN A 124 4.30 -30.68 -4.01
N GLY A 125 3.48 -31.61 -3.53
CA GLY A 125 3.26 -31.85 -2.11
C GLY A 125 2.33 -30.86 -1.42
N VAL A 126 1.56 -30.09 -2.18
CA VAL A 126 0.59 -29.13 -1.65
C VAL A 126 -0.73 -29.81 -1.41
N LYS A 127 -1.33 -29.63 -0.24
CA LYS A 127 -2.71 -30.07 0.00
C LYS A 127 -3.67 -29.21 -0.81
N VAL A 128 -4.43 -29.88 -1.68
CA VAL A 128 -5.38 -29.23 -2.58
C VAL A 128 -6.80 -29.70 -2.26
N VAL A 129 -7.70 -28.75 -2.15
CA VAL A 129 -9.15 -29.01 -2.17
C VAL A 129 -9.64 -28.70 -3.57
N HIS A 130 -10.11 -29.73 -4.27
CA HIS A 130 -10.70 -29.57 -5.60
C HIS A 130 -12.20 -29.33 -5.46
N VAL A 131 -12.68 -28.27 -6.09
CA VAL A 131 -14.10 -27.95 -6.20
C VAL A 131 -14.52 -28.12 -7.64
N GLU A 132 -15.39 -29.10 -7.89
CA GLU A 132 -16.02 -29.24 -9.20
C GLU A 132 -16.97 -28.07 -9.43
N TRP A 133 -16.72 -27.32 -10.49
CA TRP A 133 -17.61 -26.25 -10.89
C TRP A 133 -18.69 -26.81 -11.82
N GLU A 134 -19.91 -26.73 -11.40
CA GLU A 134 -21.06 -27.07 -12.22
C GLU A 134 -21.67 -25.79 -12.82
N VAL A 135 -22.15 -25.92 -14.05
CA VAL A 135 -22.86 -24.81 -14.68
C VAL A 135 -24.11 -24.49 -13.84
N PRO A 136 -24.34 -23.22 -13.47
CA PRO A 136 -25.54 -22.83 -12.71
C PRO A 136 -26.81 -23.41 -13.35
N ALA A 137 -27.71 -23.94 -12.52
CA ALA A 137 -28.96 -24.52 -12.94
C ALA A 137 -28.83 -25.77 -13.87
N GLY A 138 -27.69 -26.49 -13.84
CA GLY A 138 -27.44 -27.65 -14.67
C GLY A 138 -27.43 -27.40 -16.16
N GLY A 139 -27.21 -26.14 -16.59
CA GLY A 139 -27.22 -25.72 -18.00
C GLY A 139 -28.61 -25.43 -18.56
N ASP A 140 -29.66 -25.40 -17.73
CA ASP A 140 -30.99 -25.00 -18.16
C ASP A 140 -31.04 -23.48 -18.47
N GLU A 141 -31.21 -23.19 -19.76
CA GLU A 141 -31.19 -21.79 -20.24
C GLU A 141 -32.31 -20.93 -19.63
N LYS A 142 -33.47 -21.49 -19.35
CA LYS A 142 -34.60 -20.76 -18.74
C LYS A 142 -34.32 -20.36 -17.32
N ILE A 143 -33.71 -21.23 -16.55
CA ILE A 143 -33.32 -20.95 -15.17
C ILE A 143 -32.16 -19.95 -15.14
N ILE A 144 -31.20 -20.07 -16.05
CA ILE A 144 -30.10 -19.12 -16.19
C ILE A 144 -30.62 -17.70 -16.53
N GLU A 145 -31.63 -17.60 -17.41
CA GLU A 145 -32.26 -16.31 -17.74
C GLU A 145 -32.96 -15.69 -16.52
N ILE A 146 -33.65 -16.48 -15.72
CA ILE A 146 -34.27 -16.03 -14.48
C ILE A 146 -33.23 -15.54 -13.49
N LEU A 147 -32.14 -16.25 -13.31
CA LEU A 147 -31.03 -15.86 -12.43
C LEU A 147 -30.36 -14.57 -12.89
N LYS A 148 -30.20 -14.34 -14.19
CA LYS A 148 -29.67 -13.09 -14.73
C LYS A 148 -30.57 -11.88 -14.48
N LYS A 149 -31.88 -12.07 -14.38
CA LYS A 149 -32.84 -11.01 -14.06
C LYS A 149 -32.89 -10.65 -12.58
N MET A 150 -32.38 -11.54 -11.71
CA MET A 150 -32.35 -11.35 -10.26
C MET A 150 -31.11 -10.60 -9.76
N TYR A 151 -30.09 -10.44 -10.59
CA TYR A 151 -28.83 -9.81 -10.25
C TYR A 151 -28.61 -8.52 -11.04
#